data_fcb51a1a5202d42f3facc3db640090e3
#
_entry.id   fcb51a1a5202d42f3facc3db640090e3
#
_cell.length_a   1.000
_cell.length_b   1.000
_cell.length_c   1.000
_cell.angle_alpha   90.00
_cell.angle_beta   90.00
_cell.angle_gamma   90.00
#
_symmetry.space_group_name_H-M   'P 1'
#
loop_
_entity.id
_entity.type
_entity.pdbx_description
1 polymer ?
#
loop_
_entity_poly.entity_id
_entity_poly.type
_entity_poly.pdbx_seq_one_letter_code
_entity_poly.pdbx_strand_id
1 'polypeptide(L)'
;MDYQNTLKYLYESTPMFQQIGGKAYKPGLETTHKLDEHLGHPHQQFRTIHIAGTNGKGSCSHTIAAVLQAAGYKVGLFTSPHLIDFRERIRINGEMIPEDYVVSFVEEHRSFFEPLHPSFFELTTAMAFRYFADQQVDVAVIEVGMGGRLDCTNIITPDLCVITNIGFDHMQYLGHTLTKIAKEKAGIIKEDVPVVVGKVSGTVKRVFTMKAKAMNTFITFSEELKSFTHVQYLSYDNLKESRADLQELLEEEIKLQQIQSADTEHQIRAKIAHPIGALLAQAQLQR
;
A
#
# COMPACT_ATOMS: atom_id res chain seq x y z
N MET A 1 -2.65 4.87 29.81
CA MET A 1 -4.09 4.56 29.56
C MET A 1 -4.23 3.06 29.29
N ASP A 2 -5.43 2.48 29.45
CA ASP A 2 -5.68 1.16 28.86
C ASP A 2 -6.03 1.30 27.36
N TYR A 3 -6.09 0.18 26.65
CA TYR A 3 -6.33 0.16 25.21
C TYR A 3 -7.68 0.78 24.81
N GLN A 4 -8.74 0.51 25.55
CA GLN A 4 -10.08 1.03 25.25
C GLN A 4 -10.14 2.56 25.41
N ASN A 5 -9.53 3.09 26.47
CA ASN A 5 -9.41 4.53 26.66
C ASN A 5 -8.51 5.19 25.61
N THR A 6 -7.46 4.50 25.15
CA THR A 6 -6.60 4.96 24.06
C THR A 6 -7.37 5.02 22.73
N LEU A 7 -8.15 4.01 22.40
CA LEU A 7 -9.00 4.04 21.21
C LEU A 7 -10.05 5.16 21.27
N LYS A 8 -10.71 5.30 22.42
CA LYS A 8 -11.67 6.39 22.65
C LYS A 8 -11.00 7.75 22.40
N TYR A 9 -9.81 7.96 22.99
CA TYR A 9 -9.03 9.16 22.77
C TYR A 9 -8.73 9.39 21.29
N LEU A 10 -8.22 8.38 20.56
CA LEU A 10 -7.95 8.48 19.14
C LEU A 10 -9.19 8.87 18.33
N TYR A 11 -10.34 8.26 18.61
CA TYR A 11 -11.58 8.53 17.89
C TYR A 11 -12.21 9.90 18.20
N GLU A 12 -12.06 10.40 19.43
CA GLU A 12 -12.64 11.68 19.86
C GLU A 12 -11.71 12.87 19.56
N SER A 13 -10.39 12.66 19.64
CA SER A 13 -9.40 13.74 19.51
C SER A 13 -8.91 13.97 18.10
N THR A 14 -9.09 12.99 17.20
CA THR A 14 -8.61 13.11 15.82
C THR A 14 -9.77 12.98 14.82
N PRO A 15 -9.94 13.95 13.91
CA PRO A 15 -11.04 13.90 12.95
C PRO A 15 -10.98 12.67 12.05
N MET A 16 -12.03 11.83 12.07
CA MET A 16 -12.16 10.63 11.23
C MET A 16 -13.06 10.90 10.02
N PHE A 17 -12.59 10.52 8.83
CA PHE A 17 -13.36 10.66 7.60
C PHE A 17 -14.69 9.88 7.65
N GLN A 18 -14.71 8.69 8.25
CA GLN A 18 -15.91 7.86 8.39
C GLN A 18 -16.99 8.49 9.28
N GLN A 19 -16.60 9.35 10.22
CA GLN A 19 -17.54 10.00 11.16
C GLN A 19 -18.03 11.36 10.67
N ILE A 20 -17.12 12.21 10.17
CA ILE A 20 -17.42 13.60 9.83
C ILE A 20 -17.22 13.90 8.33
N GLY A 21 -16.97 12.86 7.54
CA GLY A 21 -16.77 12.99 6.09
C GLY A 21 -15.63 13.96 5.76
N GLY A 22 -15.85 14.77 4.76
CA GLY A 22 -14.83 15.66 4.23
C GLY A 22 -14.27 16.72 5.15
N LYS A 23 -14.90 16.99 6.26
CA LYS A 23 -14.35 17.91 7.25
C LYS A 23 -13.08 17.34 7.91
N ALA A 24 -12.90 16.01 7.87
CA ALA A 24 -11.66 15.36 8.33
C ALA A 24 -10.52 15.40 7.30
N TYR A 25 -10.81 15.76 6.04
CA TYR A 25 -9.79 15.82 5.00
C TYR A 25 -8.95 17.09 5.14
N LYS A 26 -7.68 16.92 5.46
CA LYS A 26 -6.68 17.99 5.46
C LYS A 26 -5.85 17.89 4.16
N PRO A 27 -5.98 18.84 3.22
CA PRO A 27 -5.12 18.83 2.05
C PRO A 27 -3.69 19.22 2.44
N GLY A 28 -2.73 18.42 1.99
CA GLY A 28 -1.32 18.67 2.25
C GLY A 28 -0.65 17.59 3.09
N LEU A 29 0.67 17.61 3.14
CA LEU A 29 1.51 16.63 3.84
C LEU A 29 2.31 17.25 5.00
N GLU A 30 2.04 18.51 5.35
CA GLU A 30 2.84 19.24 6.35
C GLU A 30 2.81 18.56 7.72
N THR A 31 1.62 18.19 8.20
CA THR A 31 1.47 17.47 9.48
C THR A 31 2.13 16.11 9.42
N THR A 32 1.97 15.40 8.29
CA THR A 32 2.59 14.09 8.06
C THR A 32 4.11 14.19 8.13
N HIS A 33 4.72 15.19 7.47
CA HIS A 33 6.17 15.39 7.52
C HIS A 33 6.67 15.72 8.93
N LYS A 34 5.94 16.55 9.69
CA LYS A 34 6.29 16.85 11.09
C LYS A 34 6.24 15.61 11.99
N LEU A 35 5.22 14.76 11.81
CA LEU A 35 5.13 13.49 12.53
C LEU A 35 6.27 12.55 12.15
N ASP A 36 6.57 12.43 10.87
CA ASP A 36 7.66 11.61 10.36
C ASP A 36 9.04 12.06 10.87
N GLU A 37 9.31 13.36 10.85
CA GLU A 37 10.54 13.95 11.39
C GLU A 37 10.67 13.68 12.90
N HIS A 38 9.60 13.90 13.67
CA HIS A 38 9.58 13.62 15.11
C HIS A 38 9.88 12.14 15.42
N LEU A 39 9.41 11.23 14.59
CA LEU A 39 9.63 9.79 14.74
C LEU A 39 10.96 9.31 14.14
N GLY A 40 11.79 10.19 13.60
CA GLY A 40 13.10 9.86 13.05
C GLY A 40 13.04 9.20 11.67
N HIS A 41 12.10 9.61 10.82
CA HIS A 41 11.92 9.13 9.43
C HIS A 41 11.78 7.61 9.31
N PRO A 42 10.84 6.98 10.04
CA PRO A 42 10.72 5.53 10.08
C PRO A 42 10.45 4.92 8.71
N HIS A 43 9.76 5.63 7.80
CA HIS A 43 9.47 5.18 6.45
C HIS A 43 10.71 4.89 5.59
N GLN A 44 11.89 5.35 6.00
CA GLN A 44 13.17 5.12 5.29
C GLN A 44 13.89 3.84 5.76
N GLN A 45 13.38 3.15 6.78
CA GLN A 45 14.05 2.02 7.43
C GLN A 45 13.63 0.65 6.86
N PHE A 46 12.68 0.62 5.93
CA PHE A 46 12.18 -0.61 5.30
C PHE A 46 11.76 -0.32 3.85
N ARG A 47 11.73 -1.37 3.04
CA ARG A 47 11.25 -1.27 1.65
C ARG A 47 9.73 -1.14 1.62
N THR A 48 9.17 -0.55 0.56
CA THR A 48 7.72 -0.35 0.47
C THR A 48 7.15 -0.71 -0.89
N ILE A 49 5.90 -1.20 -0.90
CA ILE A 49 5.04 -1.29 -2.09
C ILE A 49 3.83 -0.41 -1.84
N HIS A 50 3.54 0.51 -2.73
CA HIS A 50 2.50 1.51 -2.55
C HIS A 50 1.29 1.21 -3.44
N ILE A 51 0.10 1.04 -2.83
CA ILE A 51 -1.11 0.59 -3.51
C ILE A 51 -2.16 1.69 -3.52
N ALA A 52 -2.52 2.20 -4.70
CA ALA A 52 -3.65 3.10 -4.91
C ALA A 52 -4.74 2.44 -5.76
N GLY A 53 -5.88 3.09 -5.86
CA GLY A 53 -7.02 2.65 -6.69
C GLY A 53 -8.35 3.08 -6.12
N THR A 54 -9.43 2.86 -6.85
CA THR A 54 -10.78 3.07 -6.33
C THR A 54 -11.23 1.86 -5.53
N ASN A 55 -11.29 0.69 -6.15
CA ASN A 55 -11.66 -0.58 -5.54
C ASN A 55 -10.51 -1.58 -5.58
N GLY A 56 -10.54 -2.56 -4.68
CA GLY A 56 -9.60 -3.68 -4.68
C GLY A 56 -8.21 -3.38 -4.09
N LYS A 57 -7.98 -2.18 -3.52
CA LYS A 57 -6.72 -1.84 -2.86
C LYS A 57 -6.38 -2.83 -1.74
N GLY A 58 -7.30 -2.99 -0.77
CA GLY A 58 -7.10 -3.91 0.36
C GLY A 58 -6.88 -5.36 -0.08
N SER A 59 -7.71 -5.88 -1.02
CA SER A 59 -7.53 -7.24 -1.54
C SER A 59 -6.15 -7.42 -2.20
N CYS A 60 -5.72 -6.45 -3.01
CA CYS A 60 -4.41 -6.44 -3.64
C CYS A 60 -3.29 -6.37 -2.59
N SER A 61 -3.42 -5.50 -1.58
CA SER A 61 -2.45 -5.36 -0.50
C SER A 61 -2.28 -6.65 0.29
N HIS A 62 -3.37 -7.30 0.67
CA HIS A 62 -3.34 -8.58 1.38
C HIS A 62 -2.72 -9.70 0.53
N THR A 63 -3.05 -9.77 -0.77
CA THR A 63 -2.49 -10.77 -1.69
C THR A 63 -0.98 -10.58 -1.84
N ILE A 64 -0.51 -9.36 -2.08
CA ILE A 64 0.93 -9.07 -2.21
C ILE A 64 1.66 -9.38 -0.89
N ALA A 65 1.09 -8.99 0.25
CA ALA A 65 1.68 -9.29 1.54
C ALA A 65 1.80 -10.80 1.78
N ALA A 66 0.77 -11.59 1.44
CA ALA A 66 0.80 -13.04 1.57
C ALA A 66 1.86 -13.70 0.68
N VAL A 67 2.03 -13.22 -0.56
CA VAL A 67 3.09 -13.71 -1.49
C VAL A 67 4.48 -13.41 -0.94
N LEU A 68 4.71 -12.20 -0.44
CA LEU A 68 5.99 -11.82 0.15
C LEU A 68 6.31 -12.62 1.42
N GLN A 69 5.29 -12.89 2.25
CA GLN A 69 5.43 -13.78 3.41
C GLN A 69 5.78 -15.21 3.01
N ALA A 70 5.13 -15.74 1.97
CA ALA A 70 5.44 -17.07 1.44
C ALA A 70 6.87 -17.14 0.88
N ALA A 71 7.41 -16.02 0.38
CA ALA A 71 8.80 -15.88 -0.05
C ALA A 71 9.80 -15.69 1.11
N GLY A 72 9.34 -15.72 2.37
CA GLY A 72 10.20 -15.67 3.56
C GLY A 72 10.49 -14.27 4.11
N TYR A 73 9.90 -13.21 3.54
CA TYR A 73 10.07 -11.85 4.07
C TYR A 73 9.25 -11.60 5.33
N LYS A 74 9.77 -10.76 6.23
CA LYS A 74 9.00 -10.15 7.31
C LYS A 74 8.23 -8.96 6.76
N VAL A 75 6.91 -9.11 6.63
CA VAL A 75 6.07 -8.18 5.86
C VAL A 75 5.18 -7.34 6.77
N GLY A 76 5.32 -6.01 6.68
CA GLY A 76 4.36 -5.05 7.19
C GLY A 76 3.19 -4.91 6.21
N LEU A 77 1.99 -4.72 6.75
CA LEU A 77 0.78 -4.45 5.97
C LEU A 77 -0.02 -3.32 6.61
N PHE A 78 -0.21 -2.24 5.85
CA PHE A 78 -1.06 -1.11 6.24
C PHE A 78 -2.27 -1.03 5.33
N THR A 79 -3.48 -1.16 5.89
CA THR A 79 -4.75 -1.17 5.13
C THR A 79 -5.82 -0.32 5.81
N SER A 80 -6.86 0.07 5.06
CA SER A 80 -8.00 0.83 5.58
C SER A 80 -9.27 0.63 4.73
N PRO A 81 -10.45 0.77 5.36
CA PRO A 81 -10.71 0.86 6.81
C PRO A 81 -10.57 -0.49 7.52
N HIS A 82 -10.62 -0.50 8.85
CA HIS A 82 -10.87 -1.71 9.63
C HIS A 82 -12.37 -2.05 9.67
N LEU A 83 -12.70 -3.30 9.95
CA LEU A 83 -14.08 -3.77 10.05
C LEU A 83 -14.56 -3.87 11.50
N ILE A 84 -13.76 -4.44 12.39
CA ILE A 84 -14.09 -4.71 13.78
C ILE A 84 -13.08 -4.06 14.72
N ASP A 85 -11.79 -4.33 14.53
CA ASP A 85 -10.72 -3.89 15.42
C ASP A 85 -9.79 -2.89 14.72
N PHE A 86 -9.47 -1.79 15.40
CA PHE A 86 -8.51 -0.79 14.92
C PHE A 86 -7.21 -1.41 14.41
N ARG A 87 -6.71 -2.43 15.12
CA ARG A 87 -5.43 -3.10 14.86
C ARG A 87 -5.39 -3.85 13.52
N GLU A 88 -6.55 -4.10 12.90
CA GLU A 88 -6.62 -4.67 11.54
C GLU A 88 -5.87 -3.82 10.51
N ARG A 89 -5.73 -2.51 10.78
CA ARG A 89 -5.05 -1.56 9.89
C ARG A 89 -3.55 -1.77 9.81
N ILE A 90 -2.95 -2.35 10.84
CA ILE A 90 -1.49 -2.47 11.00
C ILE A 90 -1.15 -3.91 11.38
N ARG A 91 -0.54 -4.63 10.46
CA ARG A 91 -0.19 -6.05 10.65
C ARG A 91 1.26 -6.30 10.28
N ILE A 92 1.86 -7.28 10.94
CA ILE A 92 3.15 -7.86 10.54
C ILE A 92 2.97 -9.37 10.44
N ASN A 93 3.31 -9.94 9.27
CA ASN A 93 3.13 -11.37 8.98
C ASN A 93 1.72 -11.89 9.31
N GLY A 94 0.69 -11.07 9.04
CA GLY A 94 -0.71 -11.39 9.32
C GLY A 94 -1.18 -11.06 10.74
N GLU A 95 -0.27 -10.94 11.70
CA GLU A 95 -0.59 -10.61 13.09
C GLU A 95 -0.84 -9.11 13.27
N MET A 96 -1.90 -8.77 13.99
CA MET A 96 -2.25 -7.38 14.30
C MET A 96 -1.23 -6.75 15.26
N ILE A 97 -1.03 -5.43 15.13
CA ILE A 97 -0.24 -4.64 16.09
C ILE A 97 -0.74 -4.90 17.54
N PRO A 98 0.17 -5.10 18.53
CA PRO A 98 -0.21 -5.31 19.91
C PRO A 98 -0.96 -4.11 20.52
N GLU A 99 -1.92 -4.36 21.39
CA GLU A 99 -2.64 -3.31 22.12
C GLU A 99 -1.69 -2.41 22.91
N ASP A 100 -0.73 -3.03 23.61
CA ASP A 100 0.28 -2.31 24.40
C ASP A 100 1.12 -1.37 23.55
N TYR A 101 1.43 -1.75 22.28
CA TYR A 101 2.16 -0.86 21.38
C TYR A 101 1.33 0.36 21.00
N VAL A 102 0.03 0.18 20.72
CA VAL A 102 -0.89 1.30 20.41
C VAL A 102 -0.98 2.26 21.61
N VAL A 103 -1.11 1.72 22.81
CA VAL A 103 -1.13 2.52 24.06
C VAL A 103 0.18 3.30 24.23
N SER A 104 1.30 2.59 24.18
CA SER A 104 2.63 3.19 24.39
C SER A 104 2.94 4.28 23.36
N PHE A 105 2.64 4.05 22.08
CA PHE A 105 2.83 5.05 21.04
C PHE A 105 2.04 6.34 21.32
N VAL A 106 0.78 6.21 21.73
CA VAL A 106 -0.04 7.38 22.03
C VAL A 106 0.49 8.11 23.27
N GLU A 107 0.81 7.39 24.35
CA GLU A 107 1.31 7.98 25.59
C GLU A 107 2.65 8.69 25.39
N GLU A 108 3.57 8.09 24.63
CA GLU A 108 4.90 8.64 24.39
C GLU A 108 4.87 9.90 23.50
N HIS A 109 4.05 9.89 22.45
CA HIS A 109 4.09 10.94 21.44
C HIS A 109 2.95 11.96 21.53
N ARG A 110 1.99 11.76 22.45
CA ARG A 110 0.81 12.60 22.59
C ARG A 110 1.13 14.08 22.75
N SER A 111 2.09 14.43 23.62
CA SER A 111 2.48 15.82 23.86
C SER A 111 3.02 16.55 22.62
N PHE A 112 3.56 15.79 21.65
CA PHE A 112 4.02 16.32 20.38
C PHE A 112 2.89 16.47 19.38
N PHE A 113 2.06 15.44 19.20
CA PHE A 113 1.08 15.47 18.12
C PHE A 113 -0.21 16.25 18.45
N GLU A 114 -0.61 16.37 19.71
CA GLU A 114 -1.83 17.12 20.09
C GLU A 114 -1.83 18.56 19.54
N PRO A 115 -0.78 19.37 19.68
CA PRO A 115 -0.74 20.72 19.14
C PRO A 115 -0.80 20.78 17.61
N LEU A 116 -0.47 19.70 16.91
CA LEU A 116 -0.52 19.62 15.44
C LEU A 116 -1.93 19.32 14.94
N HIS A 117 -2.83 18.85 15.80
CA HIS A 117 -4.18 18.41 15.46
C HIS A 117 -4.21 17.48 14.24
N PRO A 118 -3.46 16.35 14.24
CA PRO A 118 -3.44 15.43 13.11
C PRO A 118 -4.84 14.84 12.87
N SER A 119 -5.11 14.46 11.63
CA SER A 119 -6.25 13.60 11.34
C SER A 119 -5.98 12.18 11.87
N PHE A 120 -7.03 11.43 12.09
CA PHE A 120 -6.94 10.01 12.49
C PHE A 120 -6.05 9.21 11.54
N PHE A 121 -6.16 9.46 10.23
CA PHE A 121 -5.38 8.73 9.24
C PHE A 121 -3.89 9.12 9.24
N GLU A 122 -3.56 10.41 9.41
CA GLU A 122 -2.17 10.86 9.58
C GLU A 122 -1.51 10.20 10.79
N LEU A 123 -2.20 10.17 11.93
CA LEU A 123 -1.67 9.58 13.16
C LEU A 123 -1.53 8.05 13.04
N THR A 124 -2.53 7.39 12.44
CA THR A 124 -2.47 5.94 12.21
C THR A 124 -1.35 5.55 11.25
N THR A 125 -1.12 6.35 10.19
CA THR A 125 -0.01 6.14 9.24
C THR A 125 1.34 6.30 9.93
N ALA A 126 1.51 7.33 10.75
CA ALA A 126 2.73 7.57 11.52
C ALA A 126 3.01 6.40 12.49
N MET A 127 1.98 5.93 13.21
CA MET A 127 2.06 4.75 14.08
C MET A 127 2.47 3.49 13.31
N ALA A 128 1.87 3.25 12.14
CA ALA A 128 2.20 2.10 11.31
C ALA A 128 3.66 2.11 10.86
N PHE A 129 4.14 3.24 10.36
CA PHE A 129 5.53 3.36 9.91
C PHE A 129 6.52 3.20 11.06
N ARG A 130 6.24 3.78 12.23
CA ARG A 130 7.09 3.61 13.41
C ARG A 130 7.09 2.15 13.85
N TYR A 131 5.94 1.49 13.93
CA TYR A 131 5.85 0.07 14.29
C TYR A 131 6.62 -0.83 13.32
N PHE A 132 6.52 -0.59 12.02
CA PHE A 132 7.26 -1.37 11.03
C PHE A 132 8.77 -1.20 11.16
N ALA A 133 9.24 0.02 11.43
CA ALA A 133 10.64 0.30 11.68
C ALA A 133 11.14 -0.38 12.97
N ASP A 134 10.42 -0.24 14.09
CA ASP A 134 10.77 -0.87 15.36
C ASP A 134 10.83 -2.39 15.26
N GLN A 135 9.96 -2.96 14.46
CA GLN A 135 9.90 -4.39 14.23
C GLN A 135 10.84 -4.86 13.12
N GLN A 136 11.58 -3.95 12.46
CA GLN A 136 12.53 -4.27 11.41
C GLN A 136 11.92 -5.14 10.31
N VAL A 137 10.79 -4.70 9.73
CA VAL A 137 10.20 -5.41 8.60
C VAL A 137 11.09 -5.27 7.37
N ASP A 138 11.17 -6.32 6.55
CA ASP A 138 11.93 -6.29 5.29
C ASP A 138 11.24 -5.40 4.25
N VAL A 139 9.92 -5.51 4.18
CA VAL A 139 9.08 -4.77 3.24
C VAL A 139 7.69 -4.52 3.83
N ALA A 140 7.12 -3.35 3.55
CA ALA A 140 5.76 -3.03 3.93
C ALA A 140 4.89 -2.77 2.69
N VAL A 141 3.70 -3.37 2.67
CA VAL A 141 2.66 -3.09 1.67
C VAL A 141 1.74 -2.02 2.24
N ILE A 142 1.72 -0.86 1.59
CA ILE A 142 1.07 0.35 2.08
C ILE A 142 -0.12 0.70 1.17
N GLU A 143 -1.32 0.61 1.72
CA GLU A 143 -2.55 1.03 1.05
C GLU A 143 -2.77 2.53 1.22
N VAL A 144 -3.01 3.25 0.12
CA VAL A 144 -3.46 4.64 0.10
C VAL A 144 -4.84 4.77 0.72
N GLY A 145 -5.03 5.72 1.63
CA GLY A 145 -6.34 6.00 2.21
C GLY A 145 -7.29 6.62 1.19
N MET A 146 -6.92 7.74 0.59
CA MET A 146 -7.75 8.45 -0.39
C MET A 146 -6.89 9.17 -1.44
N GLY A 147 -7.27 9.02 -2.71
CA GLY A 147 -6.56 9.68 -3.82
C GLY A 147 -5.19 9.07 -4.08
N GLY A 148 -4.14 9.72 -3.65
CA GLY A 148 -2.75 9.30 -3.76
C GLY A 148 -1.78 10.47 -3.60
N ARG A 149 -1.85 11.48 -4.45
CA ARG A 149 -0.90 12.61 -4.49
C ARG A 149 -0.73 13.33 -3.15
N LEU A 150 -1.82 13.56 -2.44
CA LEU A 150 -1.84 14.25 -1.13
C LEU A 150 -2.25 13.31 0.00
N ASP A 151 -2.19 12.00 -0.22
CA ASP A 151 -2.40 11.02 0.84
C ASP A 151 -1.19 10.98 1.78
N CYS A 152 -1.42 10.89 3.08
CA CYS A 152 -0.32 10.92 4.05
C CYS A 152 0.63 9.71 3.92
N THR A 153 0.22 8.63 3.26
CA THR A 153 1.14 7.53 2.92
C THR A 153 2.15 7.91 1.83
N ASN A 154 1.91 9.00 1.06
CA ASN A 154 2.72 9.34 -0.11
C ASN A 154 4.05 10.05 0.20
N ILE A 155 4.51 10.01 1.43
CA ILE A 155 5.86 10.44 1.83
C ILE A 155 6.93 9.39 1.49
N ILE A 156 6.53 8.16 1.18
CA ILE A 156 7.43 7.05 0.84
C ILE A 156 7.94 7.14 -0.60
N THR A 157 9.11 6.54 -0.84
CA THR A 157 9.63 6.21 -2.17
C THR A 157 9.62 4.69 -2.31
N PRO A 158 8.57 4.09 -2.90
CA PRO A 158 8.41 2.65 -2.91
C PRO A 158 9.27 1.96 -3.97
N ASP A 159 9.50 0.66 -3.83
CA ASP A 159 10.12 -0.16 -4.88
C ASP A 159 9.16 -0.46 -6.04
N LEU A 160 7.86 -0.40 -5.76
CA LEU A 160 6.80 -0.66 -6.73
C LEU A 160 5.55 0.17 -6.38
N CYS A 161 4.97 0.79 -7.40
CA CYS A 161 3.64 1.39 -7.33
C CYS A 161 2.61 0.48 -7.99
N VAL A 162 1.45 0.35 -7.35
CA VAL A 162 0.33 -0.41 -7.91
C VAL A 162 -0.93 0.47 -7.92
N ILE A 163 -1.63 0.49 -9.04
CA ILE A 163 -2.92 1.18 -9.17
C ILE A 163 -3.96 0.16 -9.64
N THR A 164 -4.87 -0.22 -8.75
CA THR A 164 -5.79 -1.35 -8.98
C THR A 164 -6.80 -1.05 -10.08
N ASN A 165 -7.57 0.01 -9.95
CA ASN A 165 -8.52 0.49 -10.95
C ASN A 165 -8.90 1.95 -10.73
N ILE A 166 -9.67 2.51 -11.68
CA ILE A 166 -10.22 3.86 -11.58
C ILE A 166 -11.74 3.80 -11.76
N GLY A 167 -12.45 4.31 -10.76
CA GLY A 167 -13.89 4.48 -10.75
C GLY A 167 -14.29 5.82 -10.11
N PHE A 168 -15.56 6.14 -10.16
CA PHE A 168 -16.09 7.32 -9.47
C PHE A 168 -16.20 7.02 -7.97
N ASP A 169 -15.41 7.76 -7.19
CA ASP A 169 -15.44 7.74 -5.73
C ASP A 169 -14.83 9.03 -5.19
N HIS A 170 -15.26 9.45 -4.00
CA HIS A 170 -14.78 10.67 -3.34
C HIS A 170 -14.72 11.91 -4.26
N MET A 171 -15.71 12.04 -5.17
CA MET A 171 -15.72 13.04 -6.24
C MET A 171 -15.60 14.48 -5.75
N GLN A 172 -16.10 14.78 -4.57
CA GLN A 172 -16.00 16.09 -3.93
C GLN A 172 -14.53 16.50 -3.62
N TYR A 173 -13.59 15.52 -3.52
CA TYR A 173 -12.17 15.77 -3.24
C TYR A 173 -11.27 15.48 -4.43
N LEU A 174 -11.56 14.41 -5.15
CA LEU A 174 -10.73 13.94 -6.26
C LEU A 174 -11.16 14.50 -7.61
N GLY A 175 -12.33 15.17 -7.64
CA GLY A 175 -12.91 15.77 -8.85
C GLY A 175 -13.93 14.88 -9.55
N HIS A 176 -14.72 15.51 -10.42
CA HIS A 176 -15.93 14.95 -11.03
C HIS A 176 -15.70 14.18 -12.32
N THR A 177 -14.46 13.80 -12.65
CA THR A 177 -14.15 13.02 -13.85
C THR A 177 -13.12 11.93 -13.55
N LEU A 178 -13.22 10.78 -14.22
CA LEU A 178 -12.25 9.70 -14.10
C LEU A 178 -10.81 10.18 -14.36
N THR A 179 -10.64 11.13 -15.27
CA THR A 179 -9.32 11.72 -15.58
C THR A 179 -8.75 12.50 -14.38
N LYS A 180 -9.57 13.25 -13.64
CA LYS A 180 -9.13 13.97 -12.43
C LYS A 180 -8.78 12.98 -11.32
N ILE A 181 -9.65 11.99 -11.08
CA ILE A 181 -9.41 10.91 -10.11
C ILE A 181 -8.11 10.15 -10.44
N ALA A 182 -7.89 9.82 -11.73
CA ALA A 182 -6.67 9.17 -12.19
C ALA A 182 -5.41 10.02 -11.93
N LYS A 183 -5.49 11.33 -12.11
CA LYS A 183 -4.36 12.25 -11.81
C LYS A 183 -3.99 12.25 -10.34
N GLU A 184 -4.97 12.26 -9.43
CA GLU A 184 -4.71 12.17 -7.99
C GLU A 184 -4.06 10.84 -7.62
N LYS A 185 -4.57 9.71 -8.17
CA LYS A 185 -3.98 8.39 -7.91
C LYS A 185 -2.60 8.21 -8.56
N ALA A 186 -2.38 8.78 -9.74
CA ALA A 186 -1.07 8.80 -10.39
C ALA A 186 0.01 9.57 -9.59
N GLY A 187 -0.40 10.33 -8.57
CA GLY A 187 0.52 11.01 -7.67
C GLY A 187 1.42 10.11 -6.85
N ILE A 188 1.11 8.82 -6.74
CA ILE A 188 2.00 7.85 -6.08
C ILE A 188 3.17 7.39 -6.97
N ILE A 189 3.10 7.61 -8.29
CA ILE A 189 4.16 7.22 -9.24
C ILE A 189 5.35 8.16 -9.05
N LYS A 190 6.48 7.59 -8.68
CA LYS A 190 7.75 8.28 -8.40
C LYS A 190 8.75 8.08 -9.53
N GLU A 191 9.79 8.90 -9.54
CA GLU A 191 10.90 8.80 -10.48
C GLU A 191 11.59 7.43 -10.33
N ASP A 192 11.87 6.79 -11.46
CA ASP A 192 12.53 5.49 -11.56
C ASP A 192 11.87 4.33 -10.80
N VAL A 193 10.63 4.52 -10.30
CA VAL A 193 9.89 3.47 -9.59
C VAL A 193 8.88 2.81 -10.54
N PRO A 194 8.99 1.51 -10.83
CA PRO A 194 8.06 0.81 -11.72
C PRO A 194 6.62 0.88 -11.21
N VAL A 195 5.67 0.93 -12.15
CA VAL A 195 4.24 0.97 -11.82
C VAL A 195 3.45 -0.07 -12.58
N VAL A 196 2.61 -0.80 -11.85
CA VAL A 196 1.60 -1.70 -12.42
C VAL A 196 0.23 -1.06 -12.29
N VAL A 197 -0.50 -1.03 -13.40
CA VAL A 197 -1.85 -0.47 -13.46
C VAL A 197 -2.82 -1.56 -13.90
N GLY A 198 -3.91 -1.73 -13.14
CA GLY A 198 -5.01 -2.61 -13.48
C GLY A 198 -5.73 -2.16 -14.75
N LYS A 199 -6.87 -2.78 -15.03
CA LYS A 199 -7.63 -2.52 -16.26
C LYS A 199 -8.09 -1.06 -16.34
N VAL A 200 -7.60 -0.34 -17.34
CA VAL A 200 -7.96 1.05 -17.67
C VAL A 200 -7.93 1.28 -19.17
N SER A 201 -8.70 2.24 -19.67
CA SER A 201 -8.76 2.54 -21.10
C SER A 201 -8.83 4.04 -21.38
N GLY A 202 -8.72 4.42 -22.65
CA GLY A 202 -8.96 5.76 -23.16
C GLY A 202 -8.10 6.83 -22.45
N THR A 203 -8.76 7.90 -22.01
CA THR A 203 -8.10 9.06 -21.38
C THR A 203 -7.43 8.71 -20.05
N VAL A 204 -7.98 7.75 -19.31
CA VAL A 204 -7.41 7.30 -18.03
C VAL A 204 -6.08 6.60 -18.25
N LYS A 205 -5.99 5.67 -19.21
CA LYS A 205 -4.73 5.01 -19.59
C LYS A 205 -3.65 6.03 -19.98
N ARG A 206 -4.06 7.04 -20.76
CA ARG A 206 -3.16 8.13 -21.18
C ARG A 206 -2.60 8.92 -19.98
N VAL A 207 -3.40 9.18 -18.93
CA VAL A 207 -2.91 9.86 -17.71
C VAL A 207 -1.75 9.10 -17.09
N PHE A 208 -1.87 7.79 -16.89
CA PHE A 208 -0.82 6.97 -16.29
C PHE A 208 0.40 6.86 -17.19
N THR A 209 0.21 6.65 -18.50
CA THR A 209 1.32 6.60 -19.46
C THR A 209 2.11 7.92 -19.47
N MET A 210 1.43 9.07 -19.48
CA MET A 210 2.10 10.37 -19.43
C MET A 210 2.82 10.60 -18.10
N LYS A 211 2.23 10.20 -16.98
CA LYS A 211 2.86 10.31 -15.65
C LYS A 211 4.09 9.43 -15.56
N ALA A 212 4.01 8.17 -15.98
CA ALA A 212 5.17 7.27 -15.99
C ALA A 212 6.30 7.81 -16.85
N LYS A 213 5.99 8.33 -18.05
CA LYS A 213 6.98 8.99 -18.91
C LYS A 213 7.62 10.20 -18.22
N ALA A 214 6.84 11.03 -17.54
CA ALA A 214 7.34 12.21 -16.81
C ALA A 214 8.20 11.83 -15.60
N MET A 215 8.02 10.65 -15.04
CA MET A 215 8.79 10.08 -13.92
C MET A 215 9.89 9.13 -14.41
N ASN A 216 10.19 9.11 -15.71
CA ASN A 216 11.22 8.25 -16.30
C ASN A 216 11.11 6.79 -15.86
N THR A 217 9.89 6.24 -15.76
CA THR A 217 9.68 4.90 -15.21
C THR A 217 8.88 4.00 -16.12
N PHE A 218 8.99 2.69 -15.86
CA PHE A 218 8.26 1.65 -16.58
C PHE A 218 6.82 1.56 -16.07
N ILE A 219 5.89 1.42 -17.01
CA ILE A 219 4.49 1.15 -16.72
C ILE A 219 4.06 -0.16 -17.38
N THR A 220 3.42 -1.02 -16.60
CA THR A 220 2.81 -2.26 -17.06
C THR A 220 1.30 -2.20 -16.82
N PHE A 221 0.51 -2.46 -17.85
CA PHE A 221 -0.93 -2.62 -17.71
C PHE A 221 -1.26 -4.10 -17.58
N SER A 222 -2.03 -4.48 -16.53
CA SER A 222 -2.33 -5.87 -16.24
C SER A 222 -2.97 -6.63 -17.40
N GLU A 223 -3.77 -5.94 -18.23
CA GLU A 223 -4.42 -6.51 -19.41
C GLU A 223 -3.48 -6.79 -20.59
N GLU A 224 -2.25 -6.27 -20.56
CA GLU A 224 -1.21 -6.49 -21.58
C GLU A 224 -0.31 -7.69 -21.23
N LEU A 225 -0.42 -8.21 -20.01
CA LEU A 225 0.31 -9.40 -19.60
C LEU A 225 -0.29 -10.63 -20.27
N LYS A 226 0.42 -11.11 -21.30
CA LYS A 226 0.03 -12.28 -22.09
C LYS A 226 0.35 -13.54 -21.31
N SER A 227 -0.52 -14.17 -20.69
CA SER A 227 -0.40 -15.53 -20.17
C SER A 227 -0.49 -15.68 -18.64
N PHE A 228 -1.69 -15.97 -18.21
CA PHE A 228 -1.93 -17.05 -17.26
C PHE A 228 -3.00 -17.95 -17.89
N THR A 229 -2.55 -18.96 -18.63
CA THR A 229 -3.44 -19.94 -19.28
C THR A 229 -3.98 -21.00 -18.32
N HIS A 230 -3.51 -21.00 -17.06
CA HIS A 230 -4.02 -21.93 -16.04
C HIS A 230 -4.17 -21.19 -14.71
N VAL A 231 -5.41 -20.80 -14.39
CA VAL A 231 -5.83 -20.48 -13.04
C VAL A 231 -6.37 -21.75 -12.44
N GLN A 232 -5.61 -22.44 -11.59
CA GLN A 232 -6.18 -23.45 -10.71
C GLN A 232 -6.91 -22.74 -9.59
N TYR A 233 -8.23 -22.98 -9.48
CA TYR A 233 -8.98 -22.62 -8.29
C TYR A 233 -8.48 -23.46 -7.13
N LEU A 234 -7.74 -22.83 -6.22
CA LEU A 234 -7.33 -23.48 -4.98
C LEU A 234 -8.47 -23.34 -3.99
N SER A 235 -9.09 -24.45 -3.63
CA SER A 235 -9.99 -24.48 -2.48
C SER A 235 -9.17 -24.19 -1.20
N TYR A 236 -9.84 -23.68 -0.16
CA TYR A 236 -9.19 -23.39 1.13
C TYR A 236 -8.46 -24.63 1.71
N ASP A 237 -8.93 -25.81 1.40
CA ASP A 237 -8.34 -27.08 1.84
C ASP A 237 -7.02 -27.42 1.12
N ASN A 238 -6.80 -26.89 -0.09
CA ASN A 238 -5.59 -27.12 -0.88
C ASN A 238 -4.50 -26.04 -0.66
N LEU A 239 -4.78 -25.02 0.14
CA LEU A 239 -3.82 -23.93 0.43
C LEU A 239 -2.50 -24.40 1.07
N LYS A 240 -2.52 -25.53 1.81
CA LYS A 240 -1.30 -26.10 2.42
C LYS A 240 -0.39 -26.78 1.39
N GLU A 241 -0.98 -27.50 0.41
CA GLU A 241 -0.23 -28.14 -0.68
C GLU A 241 0.26 -27.08 -1.68
N SER A 242 -0.59 -26.12 -2.02
CA SER A 242 -0.23 -24.99 -2.91
C SER A 242 0.86 -24.08 -2.37
N ARG A 243 1.10 -24.05 -1.07
CA ARG A 243 2.19 -23.29 -0.47
C ARG A 243 3.55 -23.87 -0.84
N ALA A 244 3.66 -25.19 -0.95
CA ALA A 244 4.86 -25.88 -1.41
C ALA A 244 5.09 -25.61 -2.92
N ASP A 245 4.05 -25.73 -3.73
CA ASP A 245 4.10 -25.51 -5.18
C ASP A 245 4.44 -24.05 -5.55
N LEU A 246 3.89 -23.08 -4.82
CA LEU A 246 4.23 -21.65 -5.00
C LEU A 246 5.67 -21.35 -4.57
N GLN A 247 6.15 -22.03 -3.55
CA GLN A 247 7.53 -21.87 -3.08
C GLN A 247 8.52 -22.48 -4.07
N GLU A 248 8.20 -23.62 -4.66
CA GLU A 248 8.99 -24.31 -5.70
C GLU A 248 9.03 -23.47 -7.00
N LEU A 249 7.88 -22.92 -7.44
CA LEU A 249 7.79 -22.01 -8.59
C LEU A 249 8.60 -20.72 -8.39
N LEU A 250 8.54 -20.13 -7.20
CA LEU A 250 9.35 -18.95 -6.83
C LEU A 250 10.84 -19.28 -6.81
N GLU A 251 11.24 -20.42 -6.28
CA GLU A 251 12.63 -20.87 -6.27
C GLU A 251 13.15 -21.16 -7.68
N GLU A 252 12.36 -21.77 -8.55
CA GLU A 252 12.70 -21.96 -9.97
C GLU A 252 12.85 -20.62 -10.70
N GLU A 253 11.95 -19.67 -10.47
CA GLU A 253 12.03 -18.35 -11.10
C GLU A 253 13.23 -17.55 -10.59
N ILE A 254 13.55 -17.64 -9.29
CA ILE A 254 14.77 -17.06 -8.70
C ILE A 254 16.03 -17.70 -9.29
N LYS A 255 16.07 -19.02 -9.46
CA LYS A 255 17.20 -19.72 -10.11
C LYS A 255 17.38 -19.32 -11.55
N LEU A 256 16.29 -19.22 -12.32
CA LEU A 256 16.32 -18.74 -13.72
C LEU A 256 16.80 -17.30 -13.82
N GLN A 257 16.45 -16.44 -12.86
CA GLN A 257 16.91 -15.04 -12.79
C GLN A 257 18.37 -14.92 -12.38
N GLN A 258 18.88 -15.78 -11.50
CA GLN A 258 20.30 -15.81 -11.12
C GLN A 258 21.22 -16.24 -12.29
N ILE A 259 20.73 -17.06 -13.21
CA ILE A 259 21.45 -17.46 -14.43
C ILE A 259 21.51 -16.31 -15.47
N GLN A 260 20.60 -15.34 -15.41
CA GLN A 260 20.51 -14.20 -16.33
C GLN A 260 21.08 -12.89 -15.75
N SER A 261 21.61 -12.90 -14.53
CA SER A 261 21.98 -11.69 -13.78
C SER A 261 23.37 -11.11 -14.14
N ALA A 262 23.40 -10.45 -15.32
CA ALA A 262 24.33 -9.33 -15.55
C ALA A 262 23.60 -8.00 -15.66
N ASP A 263 22.35 -7.92 -15.22
CA ASP A 263 21.44 -6.81 -15.46
C ASP A 263 21.44 -5.78 -14.33
N THR A 264 21.36 -4.50 -14.69
CA THR A 264 21.32 -3.34 -13.80
C THR A 264 20.15 -3.40 -12.80
N GLU A 265 20.29 -2.76 -11.65
CA GLU A 265 19.24 -2.61 -10.59
C GLU A 265 17.87 -2.22 -11.14
N HIS A 266 17.85 -1.43 -12.22
CA HIS A 266 16.65 -0.97 -12.92
C HIS A 266 15.88 -2.12 -13.59
N GLN A 267 16.58 -3.10 -14.18
CA GLN A 267 15.96 -4.28 -14.79
C GLN A 267 15.44 -5.26 -13.71
N ILE A 268 16.08 -5.33 -12.55
CA ILE A 268 15.60 -6.12 -11.41
C ILE A 268 14.28 -5.55 -10.90
N ARG A 269 14.15 -4.23 -10.78
CA ARG A 269 12.88 -3.58 -10.38
C ARG A 269 11.75 -3.85 -11.38
N ALA A 270 12.03 -3.82 -12.68
CA ALA A 270 11.05 -4.15 -13.71
C ALA A 270 10.61 -5.63 -13.66
N LYS A 271 11.52 -6.54 -13.32
CA LYS A 271 11.22 -7.98 -13.17
C LYS A 271 10.33 -8.29 -11.97
N ILE A 272 10.44 -7.54 -10.86
CA ILE A 272 9.56 -7.67 -9.69
C ILE A 272 8.13 -7.18 -10.03
N ALA A 273 7.98 -6.18 -10.88
CA ALA A 273 6.67 -5.66 -11.28
C ALA A 273 5.84 -6.67 -12.10
N HIS A 274 6.49 -7.55 -12.86
CA HIS A 274 5.83 -8.49 -13.75
C HIS A 274 4.96 -9.55 -13.02
N PRO A 275 5.43 -10.29 -12.02
CA PRO A 275 4.62 -11.24 -11.26
C PRO A 275 3.44 -10.57 -10.52
N ILE A 276 3.66 -9.38 -9.95
CA ILE A 276 2.62 -8.65 -9.23
C ILE A 276 1.54 -8.13 -10.16
N GLY A 277 1.90 -7.69 -11.38
CA GLY A 277 0.94 -7.31 -12.42
C GLY A 277 0.03 -8.47 -12.83
N ALA A 278 0.59 -9.67 -12.90
CA ALA A 278 -0.14 -10.89 -13.18
C ALA A 278 -1.15 -11.25 -12.07
N LEU A 279 -0.76 -11.13 -10.80
CA LEU A 279 -1.65 -11.33 -9.65
C LEU A 279 -2.81 -10.32 -9.64
N LEU A 280 -2.57 -9.06 -10.03
CA LEU A 280 -3.61 -8.04 -10.15
C LEU A 280 -4.62 -8.35 -11.25
N ALA A 281 -4.17 -8.85 -12.40
CA ALA A 281 -5.05 -9.28 -13.48
C ALA A 281 -5.97 -10.41 -13.02
N GLN A 282 -5.45 -11.34 -12.23
CA GLN A 282 -6.19 -12.47 -11.68
C GLN A 282 -7.23 -12.04 -10.65
N ALA A 283 -6.91 -11.12 -9.75
CA ALA A 283 -7.86 -10.59 -8.76
C ALA A 283 -9.02 -9.78 -9.38
N GLN A 284 -8.86 -9.25 -10.60
CA GLN A 284 -9.92 -8.54 -11.33
C GLN A 284 -10.87 -9.45 -12.11
N LEU A 285 -10.47 -10.68 -12.44
CA LEU A 285 -11.29 -11.67 -13.15
C LEU A 285 -12.29 -12.39 -12.22
N GLN A 286 -12.14 -12.26 -10.90
CA GLN A 286 -13.02 -12.88 -9.89
C GLN A 286 -14.20 -11.98 -9.45
N ARG A 287 -14.43 -10.86 -10.12
CA ARG A 287 -15.59 -9.98 -9.99
C ARG A 287 -16.32 -9.88 -11.35
#